data_2d7163b37f0df9c1939bfcf704e2ad17
#
_entry.id   2d7163b37f0df9c1939bfcf704e2ad17
#
_cell.length_a   1.000
_cell.length_b   1.000
_cell.length_c   1.000
_cell.angle_alpha   90.00
_cell.angle_beta   90.00
_cell.angle_gamma   90.00
#
_symmetry.space_group_name_H-M   'P 1'
#
loop_
_entity.id
_entity.type
_entity.pdbx_description
1 polymer ?
#
loop_
_entity_poly.entity_id
_entity_poly.type
_entity_poly.pdbx_seq_one_letter_code
_entity_poly.pdbx_strand_id
1 'polypeptide(L)'
;MRAVIERVSAAPADRLGALVAESEQQGFGFIRRLVDEWAAGTNRFDRPGEVLFVARVGGDVVGVCGLNVDPHAGDPKIGRVRHLYVLVRQRRSGIGEQLVADVVAAARSRFERLHLRTTNLTAARLYERLGFRRTGEGRDRTHVLDLASR
;
A
#
# COMPACT_ATOMS: atom_id res chain seq x y z
N MET A 1 -22.02 3.37 3.89
CA MET A 1 -21.33 4.67 3.78
C MET A 1 -20.12 4.52 2.89
N ARG A 2 -19.89 5.46 2.01
CA ARG A 2 -18.79 5.41 1.09
C ARG A 2 -17.46 5.69 1.76
N ALA A 3 -16.43 5.00 1.31
CA ALA A 3 -15.07 5.30 1.74
C ALA A 3 -14.53 6.49 0.94
N VAL A 4 -13.75 7.32 1.62
CA VAL A 4 -13.03 8.42 1.02
C VAL A 4 -11.55 8.07 1.10
N ILE A 5 -10.86 8.13 -0.04
CA ILE A 5 -9.41 7.89 -0.08
C ILE A 5 -8.73 9.25 0.01
N GLU A 6 -7.79 9.39 0.93
CA GLU A 6 -7.05 10.64 1.07
C GLU A 6 -5.57 10.40 1.33
N ARG A 7 -4.77 11.36 0.88
CA ARG A 7 -3.32 11.30 1.05
C ARG A 7 -2.96 11.73 2.47
N VAL A 8 -2.04 11.00 3.08
CA VAL A 8 -1.53 11.33 4.41
C VAL A 8 -0.36 12.31 4.26
N SER A 9 -0.46 13.46 4.93
CA SER A 9 0.59 14.48 4.90
C SER A 9 1.16 14.79 6.27
N ALA A 10 0.62 14.18 7.33
CA ALA A 10 1.08 14.37 8.70
C ALA A 10 1.20 13.01 9.38
N ALA A 11 1.84 12.97 10.53
CA ALA A 11 2.09 11.72 11.24
C ALA A 11 0.81 10.91 11.41
N PRO A 12 0.78 9.64 10.98
CA PRO A 12 -0.44 8.84 10.97
C PRO A 12 -0.72 8.10 12.27
N ALA A 13 0.14 8.23 13.29
CA ALA A 13 0.08 7.39 14.49
C ALA A 13 -1.31 7.37 15.13
N ASP A 14 -1.92 8.55 15.29
CA ASP A 14 -3.22 8.64 15.95
C ASP A 14 -4.37 8.15 15.08
N ARG A 15 -4.15 8.11 13.76
CA ARG A 15 -5.20 7.74 12.82
C ARG A 15 -5.18 6.25 12.50
N LEU A 16 -4.05 5.59 12.69
CA LEU A 16 -3.86 4.18 12.34
C LEU A 16 -3.99 3.23 13.51
N GLY A 17 -4.39 3.73 14.70
CA GLY A 17 -4.42 2.92 15.91
C GLY A 17 -5.25 1.64 15.78
N ALA A 18 -6.45 1.74 15.21
CA ALA A 18 -7.30 0.56 15.04
C ALA A 18 -6.68 -0.46 14.10
N LEU A 19 -6.03 0.01 13.04
CA LEU A 19 -5.36 -0.87 12.08
C LEU A 19 -4.16 -1.55 12.71
N VAL A 20 -3.38 -0.81 13.50
CA VAL A 20 -2.24 -1.38 14.23
C VAL A 20 -2.73 -2.49 15.16
N ALA A 21 -3.74 -2.20 15.97
CA ALA A 21 -4.23 -3.16 16.96
C ALA A 21 -4.77 -4.43 16.30
N GLU A 22 -5.61 -4.27 15.27
CA GLU A 22 -6.20 -5.43 14.62
C GLU A 22 -5.16 -6.25 13.87
N SER A 23 -4.26 -5.60 13.15
CA SER A 23 -3.24 -6.33 12.41
C SER A 23 -2.31 -7.10 13.33
N GLU A 24 -1.98 -6.55 14.49
CA GLU A 24 -1.15 -7.25 15.47
C GLU A 24 -1.87 -8.46 16.04
N GLN A 25 -3.17 -8.37 16.27
CA GLN A 25 -3.95 -9.51 16.71
C GLN A 25 -3.94 -10.64 15.69
N GLN A 26 -3.77 -10.31 14.42
CA GLN A 26 -3.68 -11.29 13.35
C GLN A 26 -2.26 -11.76 13.09
N GLY A 27 -1.30 -11.31 13.88
CA GLY A 27 0.09 -11.72 13.75
C GLY A 27 0.90 -10.91 12.75
N PHE A 28 0.41 -9.75 12.30
CA PHE A 28 1.10 -8.92 11.34
C PHE A 28 1.70 -7.69 12.01
N GLY A 29 2.98 -7.46 11.76
CA GLY A 29 3.69 -6.31 12.33
C GLY A 29 3.91 -5.14 11.37
N PHE A 30 3.42 -5.25 10.13
CA PHE A 30 3.81 -4.27 9.12
C PHE A 30 3.14 -2.91 9.29
N ILE A 31 1.96 -2.83 9.92
CA ILE A 31 1.33 -1.51 10.16
C ILE A 31 2.02 -0.81 11.32
N ARG A 32 2.38 -1.54 12.38
CA ARG A 32 3.20 -0.99 13.46
C ARG A 32 4.53 -0.46 12.90
N ARG A 33 5.16 -1.22 12.03
CA ARG A 33 6.42 -0.80 11.41
C ARG A 33 6.24 0.49 10.61
N LEU A 34 5.13 0.62 9.88
CA LEU A 34 4.83 1.83 9.13
C LEU A 34 4.81 3.05 10.06
N VAL A 35 4.09 2.94 11.18
CA VAL A 35 3.97 4.03 12.16
C VAL A 35 5.32 4.35 12.76
N ASP A 36 6.09 3.33 13.15
CA ASP A 36 7.40 3.51 13.77
C ASP A 36 8.40 4.15 12.82
N GLU A 37 8.40 3.73 11.55
CA GLU A 37 9.31 4.30 10.55
C GLU A 37 8.96 5.75 10.25
N TRP A 38 7.68 6.08 10.23
CA TRP A 38 7.26 7.47 10.05
C TRP A 38 7.76 8.33 11.22
N ALA A 39 7.54 7.85 12.45
CA ALA A 39 7.98 8.59 13.64
C ALA A 39 9.49 8.78 13.67
N ALA A 40 10.25 7.76 13.25
CA ALA A 40 11.70 7.82 13.22
C ALA A 40 12.26 8.62 12.03
N GLY A 41 11.42 8.93 11.05
CA GLY A 41 11.85 9.64 9.86
C GLY A 41 12.50 8.77 8.80
N THR A 42 12.51 7.44 8.98
CA THR A 42 13.12 6.53 8.02
C THR A 42 12.24 6.29 6.79
N ASN A 43 10.92 6.46 6.95
CA ASN A 43 10.02 6.37 5.81
C ASN A 43 8.79 7.21 6.08
N ARG A 44 8.67 8.35 5.42
CA ARG A 44 7.50 9.24 5.48
C ARG A 44 6.79 9.35 4.15
N PHE A 45 7.11 8.47 3.21
CA PHE A 45 6.47 8.45 1.90
C PHE A 45 6.54 9.82 1.22
N ASP A 46 7.67 10.51 1.40
CA ASP A 46 7.85 11.89 0.92
C ASP A 46 8.97 12.04 -0.10
N ARG A 47 9.59 10.95 -0.53
CA ARG A 47 10.52 11.01 -1.64
C ARG A 47 9.74 11.13 -2.95
N PRO A 48 10.38 11.61 -4.03
CA PRO A 48 9.67 11.82 -5.29
C PRO A 48 8.90 10.57 -5.74
N GLY A 49 7.61 10.74 -5.99
CA GLY A 49 6.72 9.67 -6.42
C GLY A 49 6.07 8.88 -5.31
N GLU A 50 6.53 9.02 -4.07
CA GLU A 50 5.99 8.25 -2.96
C GLU A 50 4.70 8.86 -2.42
N VAL A 51 3.83 8.01 -1.89
CA VAL A 51 2.56 8.46 -1.30
C VAL A 51 2.07 7.41 -0.31
N LEU A 52 1.36 7.87 0.71
CA LEU A 52 0.60 7.00 1.61
C LEU A 52 -0.86 7.44 1.54
N PHE A 53 -1.75 6.52 1.19
CA PHE A 53 -3.19 6.76 1.18
C PHE A 53 -3.85 6.04 2.34
N VAL A 54 -4.89 6.68 2.89
CA VAL A 54 -5.79 6.03 3.84
C VAL A 54 -7.20 6.07 3.29
N ALA A 55 -8.00 5.07 3.67
CA ALA A 55 -9.43 5.05 3.38
C ALA A 55 -10.17 5.38 4.66
N ARG A 56 -11.09 6.32 4.57
CA ARG A 56 -11.87 6.78 5.70
C ARG A 56 -13.35 6.54 5.45
N VAL A 57 -14.03 5.98 6.44
CA VAL A 57 -15.48 5.83 6.44
C VAL A 57 -15.98 6.64 7.61
N GLY A 58 -16.76 7.69 7.33
CA GLY A 58 -17.12 8.66 8.36
C GLY A 58 -15.87 9.33 8.91
N GLY A 59 -15.69 9.33 10.21
CA GLY A 59 -14.49 9.89 10.83
C GLY A 59 -13.37 8.89 11.06
N ASP A 60 -13.57 7.63 10.70
CA ASP A 60 -12.63 6.55 11.05
C ASP A 60 -11.79 6.12 9.86
N VAL A 61 -10.48 5.99 10.07
CA VAL A 61 -9.60 5.36 9.09
C VAL A 61 -9.78 3.86 9.17
N VAL A 62 -10.11 3.25 8.04
CA VAL A 62 -10.42 1.82 7.97
C VAL A 62 -9.48 1.05 7.05
N GLY A 63 -8.62 1.74 6.33
CA GLY A 63 -7.68 1.08 5.43
C GLY A 63 -6.49 1.98 5.11
N VAL A 64 -5.44 1.37 4.58
CA VAL A 64 -4.19 2.06 4.24
C VAL A 64 -3.49 1.33 3.11
N CYS A 65 -2.76 2.08 2.28
CA CYS A 65 -1.87 1.50 1.28
C CYS A 65 -0.80 2.51 0.92
N GLY A 66 0.44 2.05 0.79
CA GLY A 66 1.57 2.92 0.53
C GLY A 66 2.29 2.61 -0.76
N LEU A 67 3.01 3.61 -1.25
CA LEU A 67 3.85 3.52 -2.45
C LEU A 67 5.21 4.13 -2.11
N ASN A 68 6.25 3.31 -2.21
CA ASN A 68 7.63 3.77 -2.04
C ASN A 68 8.42 3.50 -3.31
N VAL A 69 9.57 4.16 -3.45
CA VAL A 69 10.59 3.70 -4.38
C VAL A 69 11.01 2.31 -3.91
N ASP A 70 11.12 1.36 -4.83
CA ASP A 70 11.48 -0.01 -4.46
C ASP A 70 12.92 -0.05 -3.93
N PRO A 71 13.13 -0.42 -2.64
CA PRO A 71 14.46 -0.43 -2.06
C PRO A 71 15.35 -1.54 -2.59
N HIS A 72 14.79 -2.51 -3.29
CA HIS A 72 15.54 -3.69 -3.77
C HIS A 72 15.92 -3.60 -5.24
N ALA A 73 15.24 -2.74 -6.01
CA ALA A 73 15.40 -2.75 -7.47
C ALA A 73 16.64 -2.00 -7.95
N GLY A 74 17.17 -1.07 -7.15
CA GLY A 74 18.30 -0.26 -7.57
C GLY A 74 17.98 0.70 -8.72
N ASP A 75 16.70 1.02 -8.93
CA ASP A 75 16.23 1.85 -10.03
C ASP A 75 15.12 2.76 -9.50
N PRO A 76 15.31 4.10 -9.52
CA PRO A 76 14.31 5.02 -8.99
C PRO A 76 13.02 5.06 -9.81
N LYS A 77 12.99 4.43 -10.97
CA LYS A 77 11.79 4.35 -11.81
C LYS A 77 10.89 3.17 -11.42
N ILE A 78 11.28 2.37 -10.44
CA ILE A 78 10.49 1.24 -9.98
C ILE A 78 9.97 1.55 -8.60
N GLY A 79 8.64 1.52 -8.47
CA GLY A 79 7.96 1.72 -7.20
C GLY A 79 7.57 0.40 -6.57
N ARG A 80 7.20 0.46 -5.29
CA ARG A 80 6.77 -0.72 -4.55
C ARG A 80 5.50 -0.41 -3.79
N VAL A 81 4.48 -1.22 -4.02
CA VAL A 81 3.22 -1.15 -3.27
C VAL A 81 3.44 -1.86 -1.94
N ARG A 82 3.10 -1.19 -0.84
CA ARG A 82 3.37 -1.70 0.51
C ARG A 82 2.23 -1.36 1.46
N HIS A 83 2.15 -2.15 2.52
CA HIS A 83 1.32 -1.84 3.69
C HIS A 83 -0.19 -1.79 3.38
N LEU A 84 -0.65 -2.59 2.43
CA LEU A 84 -2.09 -2.69 2.21
C LEU A 84 -2.74 -3.40 3.39
N TYR A 85 -3.65 -2.72 4.05
CA TYR A 85 -4.45 -3.34 5.10
C TYR A 85 -5.81 -2.67 5.17
N VAL A 86 -6.87 -3.45 5.30
CA VAL A 86 -8.24 -2.98 5.49
C VAL A 86 -8.81 -3.72 6.68
N LEU A 87 -9.47 -2.99 7.59
CA LEU A 87 -10.10 -3.61 8.75
C LEU A 87 -11.05 -4.73 8.29
N VAL A 88 -11.05 -5.82 9.03
CA VAL A 88 -11.82 -7.02 8.67
C VAL A 88 -13.28 -6.70 8.39
N ARG A 89 -13.89 -5.85 9.26
CA ARG A 89 -15.31 -5.50 9.12
C ARG A 89 -15.62 -4.69 7.87
N GLN A 90 -14.59 -4.13 7.22
CA GLN A 90 -14.76 -3.32 6.01
C GLN A 90 -14.33 -4.05 4.76
N ARG A 91 -13.88 -5.30 4.88
CA ARG A 91 -13.45 -6.08 3.72
C ARG A 91 -14.66 -6.48 2.89
N ARG A 92 -14.41 -6.83 1.62
CA ARG A 92 -15.44 -7.19 0.63
C ARG A 92 -16.32 -6.01 0.23
N SER A 93 -15.93 -4.79 0.57
CA SER A 93 -16.63 -3.57 0.17
C SER A 93 -15.91 -2.83 -0.95
N GLY A 94 -14.80 -3.39 -1.46
CA GLY A 94 -14.03 -2.76 -2.53
C GLY A 94 -13.02 -1.73 -2.06
N ILE A 95 -12.86 -1.52 -0.77
CA ILE A 95 -11.94 -0.50 -0.25
C ILE A 95 -10.48 -0.82 -0.58
N GLY A 96 -10.08 -2.09 -0.41
CA GLY A 96 -8.71 -2.49 -0.73
C GLY A 96 -8.39 -2.27 -2.20
N GLU A 97 -9.32 -2.63 -3.06
CA GLU A 97 -9.16 -2.44 -4.50
C GLU A 97 -9.08 -0.97 -4.87
N GLN A 98 -9.91 -0.13 -4.23
CA GLN A 98 -9.89 1.31 -4.46
C GLN A 98 -8.57 1.93 -4.02
N LEU A 99 -8.05 1.52 -2.85
CA LEU A 99 -6.75 1.99 -2.37
C LEU A 99 -5.63 1.66 -3.36
N VAL A 100 -5.58 0.41 -3.80
CA VAL A 100 -4.53 0.00 -4.74
C VAL A 100 -4.68 0.71 -6.08
N ALA A 101 -5.92 0.87 -6.55
CA ALA A 101 -6.16 1.59 -7.80
C ALA A 101 -5.65 3.04 -7.72
N ASP A 102 -5.87 3.70 -6.58
CA ASP A 102 -5.38 5.07 -6.39
C ASP A 102 -3.85 5.12 -6.31
N VAL A 103 -3.23 4.12 -5.68
CA VAL A 103 -1.77 4.01 -5.66
C VAL A 103 -1.24 3.84 -7.08
N VAL A 104 -1.84 2.97 -7.88
CA VAL A 104 -1.42 2.75 -9.26
C VAL A 104 -1.57 4.05 -10.08
N ALA A 105 -2.69 4.74 -9.92
CA ALA A 105 -2.91 6.01 -10.63
C ALA A 105 -1.84 7.04 -10.26
N ALA A 106 -1.52 7.16 -8.98
CA ALA A 106 -0.48 8.08 -8.53
C ALA A 106 0.90 7.68 -9.08
N ALA A 107 1.16 6.39 -9.19
CA ALA A 107 2.46 5.89 -9.63
C ALA A 107 2.75 6.21 -11.10
N ARG A 108 1.73 6.36 -11.93
CA ARG A 108 1.90 6.49 -13.38
C ARG A 108 2.71 7.72 -13.78
N SER A 109 2.70 8.78 -12.98
CA SER A 109 3.42 10.00 -13.31
C SER A 109 4.91 9.93 -12.98
N ARG A 110 5.35 8.89 -12.27
CA ARG A 110 6.73 8.84 -11.77
C ARG A 110 7.43 7.52 -12.05
N PHE A 111 6.69 6.40 -11.98
CA PHE A 111 7.28 5.07 -12.07
C PHE A 111 6.94 4.41 -13.39
N GLU A 112 7.84 3.57 -13.87
CA GLU A 112 7.65 2.75 -15.07
C GLU A 112 7.15 1.36 -14.74
N ARG A 113 7.37 0.92 -13.50
CA ARG A 113 6.98 -0.41 -13.06
C ARG A 113 6.73 -0.38 -11.56
N LEU A 114 5.79 -1.21 -11.12
CA LEU A 114 5.55 -1.43 -9.71
C LEU A 114 5.86 -2.88 -9.36
N HIS A 115 6.49 -3.05 -8.20
CA HIS A 115 6.73 -4.35 -7.58
C HIS A 115 5.90 -4.45 -6.30
N LEU A 116 5.56 -5.68 -5.93
CA LEU A 116 5.04 -5.95 -4.59
C LEU A 116 5.36 -7.40 -4.22
N ARG A 117 5.29 -7.66 -2.93
CA ARG A 117 5.45 -9.01 -2.41
C ARG A 117 4.28 -9.33 -1.50
N THR A 118 3.62 -10.45 -1.74
CA THR A 118 2.56 -10.94 -0.87
C THR A 118 2.59 -12.45 -0.79
N THR A 119 2.27 -12.98 0.39
CA THR A 119 2.06 -14.41 0.61
C THR A 119 0.58 -14.70 0.87
N ASN A 120 -0.26 -13.66 0.86
CA ASN A 120 -1.70 -13.78 1.12
C ASN A 120 -2.44 -13.97 -0.18
N LEU A 121 -3.16 -15.08 -0.33
CA LEU A 121 -3.85 -15.41 -1.58
C LEU A 121 -4.98 -14.43 -1.91
N THR A 122 -5.68 -13.94 -0.90
CA THR A 122 -6.76 -12.97 -1.12
C THR A 122 -6.19 -11.67 -1.68
N ALA A 123 -5.08 -11.20 -1.09
CA ALA A 123 -4.41 -9.99 -1.59
C ALA A 123 -3.86 -10.23 -2.99
N ALA A 124 -3.28 -11.40 -3.26
CA ALA A 124 -2.76 -11.71 -4.59
C ALA A 124 -3.85 -11.60 -5.65
N ARG A 125 -5.05 -12.12 -5.36
CA ARG A 125 -6.17 -12.04 -6.29
C ARG A 125 -6.60 -10.60 -6.55
N LEU A 126 -6.60 -9.78 -5.51
CA LEU A 126 -6.92 -8.36 -5.64
C LEU A 126 -5.93 -7.68 -6.59
N TYR A 127 -4.64 -7.89 -6.37
CA TYR A 127 -3.62 -7.30 -7.22
C TYR A 127 -3.74 -7.80 -8.67
N GLU A 128 -4.01 -9.08 -8.85
CA GLU A 128 -4.13 -9.67 -10.19
C GLU A 128 -5.34 -9.10 -10.95
N ARG A 129 -6.45 -8.83 -10.23
CA ARG A 129 -7.59 -8.16 -10.84
C ARG A 129 -7.26 -6.77 -11.35
N LEU A 130 -6.29 -6.12 -10.73
CA LEU A 130 -5.86 -4.77 -11.13
C LEU A 130 -4.72 -4.78 -12.15
N GLY A 131 -4.37 -5.96 -12.66
CA GLY A 131 -3.41 -6.07 -13.75
C GLY A 131 -2.01 -6.49 -13.34
N PHE A 132 -1.75 -6.68 -12.05
CA PHE A 132 -0.47 -7.21 -11.62
C PHE A 132 -0.35 -8.66 -12.05
N ARG A 133 0.83 -9.04 -12.51
CA ARG A 133 1.09 -10.43 -12.88
C ARG A 133 2.08 -11.06 -11.92
N ARG A 134 1.87 -12.32 -11.64
CA ARG A 134 2.78 -13.10 -10.80
C ARG A 134 4.10 -13.29 -11.52
N THR A 135 5.20 -13.18 -10.79
CA THR A 135 6.53 -13.41 -11.34
C THR A 135 7.29 -14.38 -10.45
N GLY A 136 8.12 -15.21 -11.08
CA GLY A 136 9.05 -16.08 -10.36
C GLY A 136 10.42 -15.47 -10.17
N GLU A 137 10.62 -14.24 -10.63
CA GLU A 137 11.90 -13.57 -10.57
C GLU A 137 12.14 -12.94 -9.20
N GLY A 138 13.22 -13.31 -8.54
CA GLY A 138 13.63 -12.69 -7.30
C GLY A 138 12.84 -13.11 -6.09
N ARG A 139 13.40 -12.84 -4.90
CA ARG A 139 12.77 -13.16 -3.62
C ARG A 139 12.05 -11.98 -3.01
N ASP A 140 12.35 -10.80 -3.50
CA ASP A 140 11.85 -9.55 -2.95
C ASP A 140 10.50 -9.15 -3.54
N ARG A 141 10.03 -9.89 -4.55
CA ARG A 141 8.74 -9.59 -5.17
C ARG A 141 8.05 -10.86 -5.64
N THR A 142 6.71 -10.81 -5.63
CA THR A 142 5.87 -11.89 -6.17
C THR A 142 5.07 -11.43 -7.37
N HIS A 143 4.84 -10.12 -7.50
CA HIS A 143 4.01 -9.55 -8.55
C HIS A 143 4.63 -8.28 -9.09
N VAL A 144 4.38 -8.01 -10.36
CA VAL A 144 4.83 -6.78 -11.04
C VAL A 144 3.69 -6.21 -11.88
N LEU A 145 3.74 -4.89 -12.08
CA LEU A 145 2.83 -4.19 -12.99
C LEU A 145 3.64 -3.20 -13.80
N ASP A 146 3.61 -3.33 -15.12
CA ASP A 146 4.28 -2.39 -16.00
C ASP A 146 3.37 -1.19 -16.27
N LEU A 147 3.91 0.01 -16.11
CA LEU A 147 3.16 1.25 -16.25
C LEU A 147 3.56 2.02 -17.51
N ALA A 148 4.72 1.74 -18.06
CA ALA A 148 5.31 2.52 -19.15
C ALA A 148 4.83 2.06 -20.51
N SER A 149 3.62 1.61 -20.62
CA SER A 149 3.08 1.02 -21.84
C SER A 149 2.56 2.05 -22.85
N ARG A 150 2.82 3.31 -22.65
CA ARG A 150 2.28 4.36 -23.56
C ARG A 150 3.22 4.65 -24.68
#